data_4175a0ba8ada5ba2f1bca7dfa89b0b3f
#
_entry.id   4175a0ba8ada5ba2f1bca7dfa89b0b3f
#
_cell.length_a   1.000
_cell.length_b   1.000
_cell.length_c   1.000
_cell.angle_alpha   90.00
_cell.angle_beta   90.00
_cell.angle_gamma   90.00
#
_symmetry.space_group_name_H-M   'P 1'
#
loop_
_entity.id
_entity.type
_entity.pdbx_description
1 polymer ?
#
loop_
_entity_poly.entity_id
_entity_poly.type
_entity_poly.pdbx_seq_one_letter_code
_entity_poly.pdbx_strand_id
1 'polypeptide(L)'
;VAALGGLKLAGGQWRAGFAAGDVPGLYDPAGQPRPAVFADYLAGEGIDRALLFAEYSPRVTGWQRIEDLVPFAEHDPGRFALVANLNPHVHFPVLAEARRQLGYGAVAVKLHPVHGGFPMDLPELYPLYGHCEAAGIPIIVHAGTSNFPGARNRYASLDHLVDVVRDFPGCPFVLAHGGRGWSYDTAAVLTLTYDNVWIDIAGLPPHRLPDYYARHSLPRLARRFVFGSDWPGVPGIAGNVAAVRDLALPDDVTDLVLAGNAHHLYHLT
;
A
#
# COMPACT_ATOMS: atom_id res chain seq x y z
N VAL A 1 -0.25 11.03 11.52
CA VAL A 1 0.50 11.41 12.76
C VAL A 1 0.67 10.23 13.67
N ALA A 2 -0.30 9.35 13.79
CA ALA A 2 -0.12 8.16 14.62
C ALA A 2 0.92 7.19 14.03
N ALA A 3 1.00 7.03 12.71
CA ALA A 3 2.09 6.29 12.08
C ALA A 3 3.45 7.00 12.30
N LEU A 4 3.50 8.32 12.14
CA LEU A 4 4.68 9.14 12.52
C LEU A 4 4.89 9.15 14.02
N GLY A 5 3.83 9.12 14.85
CA GLY A 5 3.87 8.98 16.30
C GLY A 5 4.42 7.62 16.74
N GLY A 6 4.01 6.55 16.09
CA GLY A 6 4.57 5.21 16.28
C GLY A 6 6.05 5.14 15.90
N LEU A 7 6.45 5.82 14.83
CA LEU A 7 7.84 5.99 14.43
C LEU A 7 8.65 6.80 15.47
N LYS A 8 8.05 7.84 16.06
CA LYS A 8 8.67 8.61 17.15
C LYS A 8 8.83 7.78 18.44
N LEU A 9 7.91 6.87 18.72
CA LEU A 9 7.95 5.99 19.88
C LEU A 9 8.93 4.83 19.71
N ALA A 10 9.17 4.38 18.48
CA ALA A 10 10.10 3.28 18.17
C ALA A 10 11.59 3.61 18.33
N GLY A 11 11.93 4.87 18.73
CA GLY A 11 13.27 5.27 19.12
C GLY A 11 14.15 5.86 18.03
N GLY A 12 15.14 6.67 18.44
CA GLY A 12 15.91 7.61 17.63
C GLY A 12 16.69 7.07 16.42
N GLN A 13 16.84 5.75 16.24
CA GLN A 13 17.56 5.19 15.09
C GLN A 13 16.77 5.34 13.78
N TRP A 14 15.45 5.47 13.83
CA TRP A 14 14.58 5.62 12.65
C TRP A 14 14.40 7.07 12.21
N ARG A 15 14.71 8.04 13.07
CA ARG A 15 14.55 9.48 12.79
C ARG A 15 15.36 9.97 11.60
N ALA A 16 16.55 9.45 11.39
CA ALA A 16 17.44 9.91 10.33
C ALA A 16 16.98 9.50 8.92
N GLY A 17 16.30 8.36 8.77
CA GLY A 17 15.80 7.86 7.48
C GLY A 17 14.43 8.43 7.07
N PHE A 18 13.64 8.89 8.05
CA PHE A 18 12.28 9.39 7.81
C PHE A 18 12.16 10.92 7.83
N ALA A 19 13.21 11.65 8.16
CA ALA A 19 13.22 13.12 8.15
C ALA A 19 12.98 13.72 6.75
N ALA A 20 13.21 12.93 5.71
CA ALA A 20 13.09 13.38 4.32
C ALA A 20 11.64 13.49 3.81
N GLY A 21 10.68 12.87 4.50
CA GLY A 21 9.25 12.95 4.16
C GLY A 21 8.46 13.89 5.07
N ASP A 22 9.12 14.71 5.88
CA ASP A 22 8.42 15.65 6.76
C ASP A 22 7.83 16.80 5.94
N VAL A 23 6.53 17.03 6.10
CA VAL A 23 5.82 18.17 5.50
C VAL A 23 5.53 19.15 6.61
N PRO A 24 6.32 20.27 6.70
CA PRO A 24 6.11 21.26 7.73
C PRO A 24 4.69 21.80 7.72
N GLY A 25 4.06 21.84 8.89
CA GLY A 25 2.71 22.36 9.03
C GLY A 25 1.57 21.43 8.57
N LEU A 26 1.86 20.18 8.25
CA LEU A 26 0.82 19.18 7.93
C LEU A 26 -0.18 18.99 9.07
N TYR A 27 0.27 19.22 10.29
CA TYR A 27 -0.57 19.24 11.48
C TYR A 27 -0.38 20.56 12.21
N ASP A 28 -1.47 21.07 12.76
CA ASP A 28 -1.42 22.25 13.61
C ASP A 28 -0.83 21.93 15.01
N PRO A 29 -0.60 22.93 15.87
CA PRO A 29 -0.09 22.70 17.22
C PRO A 29 -1.01 21.83 18.10
N ALA A 30 -2.31 21.76 17.79
CA ALA A 30 -3.27 20.91 18.49
C ALA A 30 -3.30 19.46 17.92
N GLY A 31 -2.50 19.19 16.87
CA GLY A 31 -2.42 17.89 16.22
C GLY A 31 -3.53 17.61 15.20
N GLN A 32 -4.28 18.64 14.80
CA GLN A 32 -5.31 18.49 13.77
C GLN A 32 -4.67 18.50 12.38
N PRO A 33 -5.14 17.65 11.44
CA PRO A 33 -4.63 17.62 10.08
C PRO A 33 -4.95 18.92 9.33
N ARG A 34 -4.04 19.30 8.44
CA ARG A 34 -4.20 20.43 7.52
C ARG A 34 -4.16 19.92 6.08
N PRO A 35 -5.28 19.42 5.55
CA PRO A 35 -5.34 18.77 4.24
C PRO A 35 -4.82 19.63 3.09
N ALA A 36 -5.09 20.95 3.10
CA ALA A 36 -4.59 21.86 2.07
C ALA A 36 -3.05 21.85 1.97
N VAL A 37 -2.35 21.83 3.11
CA VAL A 37 -0.87 21.75 3.12
C VAL A 37 -0.37 20.48 2.46
N PHE A 38 -1.08 19.36 2.64
CA PHE A 38 -0.69 18.10 2.01
C PHE A 38 -1.05 18.08 0.51
N ALA A 39 -2.18 18.66 0.14
CA ALA A 39 -2.56 18.82 -1.26
C ALA A 39 -1.53 19.66 -2.03
N ASP A 40 -1.09 20.78 -1.45
CA ASP A 40 -0.06 21.64 -2.04
C ASP A 40 1.29 20.92 -2.17
N TYR A 41 1.68 20.15 -1.14
CA TYR A 41 2.88 19.34 -1.18
C TYR A 41 2.83 18.32 -2.34
N LEU A 42 1.74 17.54 -2.46
CA LEU A 42 1.57 16.57 -3.55
C LEU A 42 1.53 17.22 -4.93
N ALA A 43 0.89 18.38 -5.06
CA ALA A 43 0.90 19.15 -6.30
C ALA A 43 2.33 19.59 -6.68
N GLY A 44 3.13 20.02 -5.71
CA GLY A 44 4.56 20.33 -5.88
C GLY A 44 5.40 19.13 -6.32
N GLU A 45 5.04 17.92 -5.89
CA GLU A 45 5.65 16.66 -6.33
C GLU A 45 5.09 16.14 -7.67
N GLY A 46 4.12 16.85 -8.29
CA GLY A 46 3.48 16.44 -9.54
C GLY A 46 2.52 15.26 -9.39
N ILE A 47 1.93 15.10 -8.20
CA ILE A 47 1.01 14.00 -7.89
C ILE A 47 -0.44 14.48 -7.89
N ASP A 48 -1.25 13.90 -8.76
CA ASP A 48 -2.67 14.25 -8.90
C ASP A 48 -3.54 13.48 -7.91
N ARG A 49 -3.20 12.23 -7.62
CA ARG A 49 -3.97 11.31 -6.77
C ARG A 49 -3.11 10.65 -5.71
N ALA A 50 -3.65 10.49 -4.51
CA ALA A 50 -3.01 9.78 -3.41
C ALA A 50 -3.99 8.89 -2.66
N LEU A 51 -3.60 7.64 -2.41
CA LEU A 51 -4.30 6.74 -1.52
C LEU A 51 -3.75 6.91 -0.10
N LEU A 52 -4.63 7.19 0.85
CA LEU A 52 -4.30 7.39 2.26
C LEU A 52 -4.69 6.15 3.06
N PHE A 53 -3.72 5.56 3.74
CA PHE A 53 -3.88 4.29 4.43
C PHE A 53 -4.17 4.50 5.91
N ALA A 54 -5.26 3.90 6.39
CA ALA A 54 -5.39 3.63 7.83
C ALA A 54 -4.32 2.63 8.28
N GLU A 55 -3.99 2.58 9.58
CA GLU A 55 -2.99 1.66 10.14
C GLU A 55 -3.45 1.14 11.49
N TYR A 56 -3.41 -0.19 11.66
CA TYR A 56 -3.79 -0.86 12.90
C TYR A 56 -2.77 -1.94 13.29
N SER A 57 -1.54 -1.50 13.52
CA SER A 57 -0.44 -2.37 13.95
C SER A 57 0.15 -1.88 15.30
N PRO A 58 -0.60 -1.98 16.41
CA PRO A 58 -0.25 -1.34 17.68
C PRO A 58 1.10 -1.77 18.27
N ARG A 59 1.62 -2.93 17.84
CA ARG A 59 2.91 -3.47 18.32
C ARG A 59 4.09 -3.06 17.46
N VAL A 60 3.85 -2.41 16.30
CA VAL A 60 4.90 -2.09 15.32
C VAL A 60 4.85 -0.61 14.95
N THR A 61 3.85 -0.17 14.18
CA THR A 61 3.73 1.19 13.65
C THR A 61 2.67 2.03 14.35
N GLY A 62 1.83 1.42 15.19
CA GLY A 62 0.81 2.13 15.96
C GLY A 62 -0.56 2.15 15.28
N TRP A 63 -1.30 3.23 15.52
CA TRP A 63 -2.68 3.41 15.06
C TRP A 63 -2.80 4.69 14.24
N GLN A 64 -3.43 4.58 13.08
CA GLN A 64 -3.97 5.66 12.29
C GLN A 64 -5.38 5.27 11.88
N ARG A 65 -6.37 5.77 12.58
CA ARG A 65 -7.76 5.40 12.30
C ARG A 65 -8.19 5.99 10.97
N ILE A 66 -9.13 5.32 10.31
CA ILE A 66 -9.66 5.83 9.05
C ILE A 66 -10.36 7.19 9.23
N GLU A 67 -11.00 7.41 10.37
CA GLU A 67 -11.66 8.67 10.73
C GLU A 67 -10.69 9.85 10.75
N ASP A 68 -9.44 9.61 11.11
CA ASP A 68 -8.40 10.65 11.13
C ASP A 68 -7.97 11.07 9.71
N LEU A 69 -8.31 10.26 8.69
CA LEU A 69 -8.03 10.51 7.28
C LEU A 69 -9.21 11.12 6.51
N VAL A 70 -10.42 10.97 7.02
CA VAL A 70 -11.65 11.51 6.40
C VAL A 70 -11.52 12.99 6.05
N PRO A 71 -10.95 13.88 6.89
CA PRO A 71 -10.81 15.30 6.55
C PRO A 71 -10.01 15.57 5.27
N PHE A 72 -9.09 14.68 4.89
CA PHE A 72 -8.35 14.82 3.63
C PHE A 72 -9.24 14.50 2.43
N ALA A 73 -9.98 13.36 2.49
CA ALA A 73 -10.89 12.96 1.43
C ALA A 73 -12.07 13.95 1.25
N GLU A 74 -12.56 14.54 2.34
CA GLU A 74 -13.60 15.59 2.31
C GLU A 74 -13.08 16.90 1.73
N HIS A 75 -11.78 17.24 1.99
CA HIS A 75 -11.16 18.45 1.48
C HIS A 75 -11.00 18.44 -0.04
N ASP A 76 -10.50 17.32 -0.59
CA ASP A 76 -10.31 17.15 -2.03
C ASP A 76 -10.57 15.68 -2.43
N PRO A 77 -11.84 15.31 -2.70
CA PRO A 77 -12.20 13.95 -3.12
C PRO A 77 -11.58 13.57 -4.47
N GLY A 78 -11.23 14.57 -5.28
CA GLY A 78 -10.53 14.40 -6.54
C GLY A 78 -9.08 13.96 -6.36
N ARG A 79 -8.46 14.28 -5.24
CA ARG A 79 -7.05 14.01 -4.94
C ARG A 79 -6.85 12.87 -3.96
N PHE A 80 -7.66 12.80 -2.91
CA PHE A 80 -7.45 11.84 -1.81
C PHE A 80 -8.50 10.74 -1.82
N ALA A 81 -8.05 9.49 -1.86
CA ALA A 81 -8.87 8.31 -1.65
C ALA A 81 -8.42 7.57 -0.38
N LEU A 82 -9.38 7.02 0.36
CA LEU A 82 -9.10 6.30 1.60
C LEU A 82 -8.87 4.81 1.34
N VAL A 83 -7.97 4.21 2.11
CA VAL A 83 -7.76 2.76 2.16
C VAL A 83 -8.03 2.29 3.58
N ALA A 84 -9.00 1.38 3.73
CA ALA A 84 -9.26 0.69 4.97
C ALA A 84 -8.06 -0.17 5.38
N ASN A 85 -7.84 -0.38 6.67
CA ASN A 85 -6.83 -1.32 7.15
C ASN A 85 -7.43 -2.22 8.22
N LEU A 86 -7.18 -3.52 8.09
CA LEU A 86 -7.72 -4.51 8.99
C LEU A 86 -6.62 -5.36 9.61
N ASN A 87 -6.77 -5.62 10.89
CA ASN A 87 -5.93 -6.54 11.65
C ASN A 87 -6.83 -7.50 12.42
N PRO A 88 -6.85 -8.82 12.09
CA PRO A 88 -7.73 -9.79 12.69
C PRO A 88 -7.50 -10.00 14.21
N HIS A 89 -6.35 -9.56 14.73
CA HIS A 89 -6.07 -9.58 16.17
C HIS A 89 -6.63 -8.36 16.92
N VAL A 90 -7.15 -7.37 16.18
CA VAL A 90 -7.72 -6.12 16.71
C VAL A 90 -9.19 -6.02 16.37
N HIS A 91 -9.55 -6.42 15.16
CA HIS A 91 -10.88 -6.28 14.59
C HIS A 91 -11.58 -7.65 14.51
N PHE A 92 -12.61 -7.83 15.29
CA PHE A 92 -13.40 -9.05 15.24
C PHE A 92 -14.89 -8.74 15.47
N PRO A 93 -15.79 -9.20 14.60
CA PRO A 93 -15.54 -9.89 13.32
C PRO A 93 -14.90 -8.96 12.27
N VAL A 94 -13.92 -9.48 11.53
CA VAL A 94 -13.13 -8.69 10.55
C VAL A 94 -14.01 -8.04 9.48
N LEU A 95 -15.00 -8.78 8.96
CA LEU A 95 -15.91 -8.28 7.92
C LEU A 95 -16.81 -7.13 8.43
N ALA A 96 -17.21 -7.14 9.69
CA ALA A 96 -18.01 -6.05 10.26
C ALA A 96 -17.22 -4.74 10.28
N GLU A 97 -15.96 -4.80 10.70
CA GLU A 97 -15.06 -3.65 10.67
C GLU A 97 -14.71 -3.22 9.25
N ALA A 98 -14.52 -4.16 8.32
CA ALA A 98 -14.33 -3.85 6.91
C ALA A 98 -15.48 -2.99 6.37
N ARG A 99 -16.71 -3.43 6.57
CA ARG A 99 -17.91 -2.69 6.14
C ARG A 99 -18.01 -1.32 6.77
N ARG A 100 -17.63 -1.19 8.04
CA ARG A 100 -17.61 0.10 8.74
C ARG A 100 -16.61 1.06 8.08
N GLN A 101 -15.37 0.60 7.82
CA GLN A 101 -14.35 1.43 7.20
C GLN A 101 -14.67 1.74 5.73
N LEU A 102 -15.19 0.78 4.97
CA LEU A 102 -15.66 1.00 3.59
C LEU A 102 -16.81 2.01 3.54
N GLY A 103 -17.62 2.10 4.59
CA GLY A 103 -18.68 3.11 4.72
C GLY A 103 -18.18 4.56 4.75
N TYR A 104 -16.88 4.80 4.99
CA TYR A 104 -16.24 6.12 4.83
C TYR A 104 -15.79 6.40 3.38
N GLY A 105 -16.12 5.53 2.42
CA GLY A 105 -15.72 5.68 1.03
C GLY A 105 -14.33 5.14 0.72
N ALA A 106 -13.79 4.22 1.54
CA ALA A 106 -12.52 3.58 1.24
C ALA A 106 -12.62 2.74 -0.06
N VAL A 107 -11.64 2.90 -0.95
CA VAL A 107 -11.59 2.27 -2.29
C VAL A 107 -10.88 0.92 -2.29
N ALA A 108 -10.20 0.57 -1.21
CA ALA A 108 -9.47 -0.68 -1.06
C ALA A 108 -9.34 -1.07 0.42
N VAL A 109 -8.92 -2.30 0.66
CA VAL A 109 -8.60 -2.82 2.00
C VAL A 109 -7.13 -3.19 2.08
N LYS A 110 -6.39 -2.64 3.05
CA LYS A 110 -5.02 -3.03 3.39
C LYS A 110 -5.01 -4.13 4.44
N LEU A 111 -4.22 -5.18 4.18
CA LEU A 111 -3.83 -6.19 5.17
C LEU A 111 -2.31 -6.15 5.36
N HIS A 112 -1.88 -6.16 6.61
CA HIS A 112 -0.47 -6.06 6.96
C HIS A 112 0.00 -7.28 7.77
N PRO A 113 0.21 -8.46 7.11
CA PRO A 113 0.56 -9.71 7.79
C PRO A 113 1.81 -9.61 8.65
N VAL A 114 2.85 -8.90 8.18
CA VAL A 114 4.14 -8.78 8.87
C VAL A 114 4.03 -7.95 10.16
N HIS A 115 3.29 -6.84 10.14
CA HIS A 115 3.08 -6.00 11.33
C HIS A 115 1.96 -6.52 12.22
N GLY A 116 0.90 -7.06 11.62
CA GLY A 116 -0.23 -7.66 12.33
C GLY A 116 0.10 -9.01 12.96
N GLY A 117 1.01 -9.76 12.36
CA GLY A 117 1.46 -11.06 12.86
C GLY A 117 0.49 -12.20 12.54
N PHE A 118 -0.09 -12.21 11.33
CA PHE A 118 -1.03 -13.22 10.86
C PHE A 118 -0.73 -13.65 9.41
N PRO A 119 -1.04 -14.89 9.01
CA PRO A 119 -0.93 -15.32 7.63
C PRO A 119 -2.15 -14.90 6.82
N MET A 120 -2.03 -14.85 5.49
CA MET A 120 -3.15 -14.44 4.61
C MET A 120 -4.22 -15.52 4.44
N ASP A 121 -3.88 -16.79 4.66
CA ASP A 121 -4.81 -17.94 4.65
C ASP A 121 -5.54 -18.15 5.98
N LEU A 122 -5.54 -17.15 6.86
CA LEU A 122 -6.27 -17.20 8.12
C LEU A 122 -7.79 -17.31 7.84
N PRO A 123 -8.50 -18.33 8.38
CA PRO A 123 -9.91 -18.56 8.06
C PRO A 123 -10.83 -17.37 8.33
N GLU A 124 -10.52 -16.55 9.33
CA GLU A 124 -11.27 -15.34 9.69
C GLU A 124 -11.25 -14.27 8.61
N LEU A 125 -10.30 -14.33 7.66
CA LEU A 125 -10.19 -13.41 6.52
C LEU A 125 -11.03 -13.84 5.31
N TYR A 126 -11.42 -15.12 5.19
CA TYR A 126 -12.15 -15.62 4.03
C TYR A 126 -13.49 -14.91 3.77
N PRO A 127 -14.30 -14.58 4.81
CA PRO A 127 -15.50 -13.77 4.61
C PRO A 127 -15.21 -12.36 4.05
N LEU A 128 -14.05 -11.78 4.38
CA LEU A 128 -13.60 -10.51 3.83
C LEU A 128 -13.26 -10.67 2.35
N TYR A 129 -12.51 -11.72 1.97
CA TYR A 129 -12.15 -11.99 0.57
C TYR A 129 -13.38 -12.15 -0.31
N GLY A 130 -14.35 -12.97 0.12
CA GLY A 130 -15.61 -13.14 -0.61
C GLY A 130 -16.41 -11.84 -0.74
N HIS A 131 -16.40 -10.99 0.28
CA HIS A 131 -17.05 -9.67 0.22
C HIS A 131 -16.33 -8.74 -0.77
N CYS A 132 -15.00 -8.68 -0.72
CA CYS A 132 -14.20 -7.86 -1.62
C CYS A 132 -14.34 -8.32 -3.07
N GLU A 133 -14.32 -9.64 -3.31
CA GLU A 133 -14.57 -10.23 -4.63
C GLU A 133 -15.92 -9.82 -5.20
N ALA A 134 -16.99 -9.99 -4.42
CA ALA A 134 -18.36 -9.66 -4.86
C ALA A 134 -18.54 -8.16 -5.14
N ALA A 135 -17.77 -7.31 -4.49
CA ALA A 135 -17.85 -5.84 -4.62
C ALA A 135 -16.79 -5.25 -5.56
N GLY A 136 -15.86 -6.06 -6.09
CA GLY A 136 -14.73 -5.60 -6.90
C GLY A 136 -13.74 -4.72 -6.13
N ILE A 137 -13.64 -4.90 -4.80
CA ILE A 137 -12.78 -4.08 -3.92
C ILE A 137 -11.40 -4.72 -3.84
N PRO A 138 -10.31 -4.02 -4.22
CA PRO A 138 -8.97 -4.55 -4.12
C PRO A 138 -8.49 -4.77 -2.68
N ILE A 139 -7.70 -5.84 -2.49
CA ILE A 139 -6.99 -6.10 -1.25
C ILE A 139 -5.50 -5.83 -1.46
N ILE A 140 -4.98 -4.84 -0.75
CA ILE A 140 -3.56 -4.49 -0.76
C ILE A 140 -2.88 -5.26 0.37
N VAL A 141 -1.98 -6.18 0.01
CA VAL A 141 -1.23 -7.01 0.95
C VAL A 141 0.17 -6.45 1.14
N HIS A 142 0.62 -6.25 2.38
CA HIS A 142 2.05 -5.99 2.60
C HIS A 142 2.85 -7.25 2.24
N ALA A 143 3.49 -7.23 1.09
CA ALA A 143 4.24 -8.33 0.50
C ALA A 143 5.75 -8.04 0.53
N GLY A 144 6.32 -8.10 1.72
CA GLY A 144 7.75 -7.85 1.89
C GLY A 144 8.19 -7.90 3.33
N THR A 145 9.51 -7.98 3.53
CA THR A 145 10.08 -7.87 4.87
C THR A 145 9.98 -6.45 5.40
N SER A 146 9.96 -6.32 6.72
CA SER A 146 9.98 -5.03 7.42
C SER A 146 11.11 -4.99 8.43
N ASN A 147 11.78 -3.84 8.52
CA ASN A 147 12.84 -3.58 9.49
C ASN A 147 12.32 -2.91 10.77
N PHE A 148 11.02 -2.67 10.88
CA PHE A 148 10.45 -2.09 12.08
C PHE A 148 10.58 -3.04 13.27
N PRO A 149 10.95 -2.54 14.46
CA PRO A 149 10.94 -3.33 15.69
C PRO A 149 9.54 -3.93 15.92
N GLY A 150 9.48 -5.23 16.25
CA GLY A 150 8.23 -5.95 16.43
C GLY A 150 7.65 -6.59 15.17
N ALA A 151 8.15 -6.28 13.98
CA ALA A 151 7.75 -6.92 12.73
C ALA A 151 8.03 -8.43 12.76
N ARG A 152 7.09 -9.22 12.25
CA ARG A 152 7.17 -10.68 12.19
C ARG A 152 7.39 -11.16 10.77
N ASN A 153 8.63 -11.05 10.29
CA ASN A 153 8.99 -11.34 8.91
C ASN A 153 8.71 -12.77 8.43
N ARG A 154 8.43 -13.73 9.34
CA ARG A 154 7.92 -15.05 8.94
C ARG A 154 6.63 -15.00 8.12
N TYR A 155 5.86 -13.92 8.24
CA TYR A 155 4.65 -13.67 7.47
C TYR A 155 4.89 -12.85 6.19
N ALA A 156 6.16 -12.60 5.83
CA ALA A 156 6.53 -11.98 4.55
C ALA A 156 6.60 -13.00 3.39
N SER A 157 6.56 -14.33 3.68
CA SER A 157 6.39 -15.35 2.64
C SER A 157 5.04 -15.16 1.98
N LEU A 158 4.99 -15.35 0.65
CA LEU A 158 3.77 -15.32 -0.14
C LEU A 158 3.13 -16.71 -0.30
N ASP A 159 3.72 -17.76 0.28
CA ASP A 159 3.22 -19.13 0.12
C ASP A 159 1.77 -19.28 0.62
N HIS A 160 1.46 -18.61 1.75
CA HIS A 160 0.10 -18.58 2.31
C HIS A 160 -0.90 -17.74 1.51
N LEU A 161 -0.46 -17.05 0.45
CA LEU A 161 -1.35 -16.29 -0.43
C LEU A 161 -1.72 -17.06 -1.70
N VAL A 162 -0.95 -18.10 -2.06
CA VAL A 162 -1.13 -18.86 -3.31
C VAL A 162 -2.54 -19.44 -3.42
N ASP A 163 -3.01 -20.10 -2.36
CA ASP A 163 -4.36 -20.67 -2.36
C ASP A 163 -5.44 -19.59 -2.31
N VAL A 164 -5.22 -18.52 -1.59
CA VAL A 164 -6.18 -17.41 -1.46
C VAL A 164 -6.44 -16.74 -2.82
N VAL A 165 -5.40 -16.41 -3.60
CA VAL A 165 -5.59 -15.77 -4.91
C VAL A 165 -6.26 -16.68 -5.93
N ARG A 166 -6.06 -17.99 -5.81
CA ARG A 166 -6.74 -19.00 -6.62
C ARG A 166 -8.21 -19.14 -6.24
N ASP A 167 -8.51 -19.16 -4.95
CA ASP A 167 -9.85 -19.41 -4.41
C ASP A 167 -10.80 -18.20 -4.58
N PHE A 168 -10.22 -16.99 -4.76
CA PHE A 168 -10.94 -15.73 -4.99
C PHE A 168 -10.47 -15.05 -6.30
N PRO A 169 -10.74 -15.67 -7.47
CA PRO A 169 -10.19 -15.17 -8.74
C PRO A 169 -10.75 -13.81 -9.19
N GLY A 170 -11.90 -13.41 -8.70
CA GLY A 170 -12.50 -12.09 -8.96
C GLY A 170 -12.06 -11.00 -8.00
N CYS A 171 -11.31 -11.33 -6.92
CA CYS A 171 -10.79 -10.36 -5.98
C CYS A 171 -9.41 -9.86 -6.44
N PRO A 172 -9.20 -8.56 -6.70
CA PRO A 172 -7.86 -8.06 -7.01
C PRO A 172 -6.97 -8.05 -5.77
N PHE A 173 -5.80 -8.69 -5.85
CA PHE A 173 -4.76 -8.67 -4.82
C PHE A 173 -3.57 -7.84 -5.29
N VAL A 174 -3.22 -6.79 -4.54
CA VAL A 174 -2.12 -5.89 -4.85
C VAL A 174 -0.98 -6.13 -3.86
N LEU A 175 0.14 -6.66 -4.34
CA LEU A 175 1.31 -7.02 -3.54
C LEU A 175 2.17 -5.78 -3.29
N ALA A 176 1.90 -5.04 -2.22
CA ALA A 176 2.69 -3.87 -1.84
C ALA A 176 4.14 -4.27 -1.52
N HIS A 177 5.08 -3.53 -2.11
CA HIS A 177 6.53 -3.78 -2.07
C HIS A 177 7.00 -5.03 -2.85
N GLY A 178 6.12 -5.65 -3.65
CA GLY A 178 6.47 -6.63 -4.67
C GLY A 178 7.30 -7.84 -4.25
N GLY A 179 7.15 -8.32 -3.02
CA GLY A 179 7.96 -9.43 -2.48
C GLY A 179 9.29 -8.98 -1.88
N ARG A 180 9.44 -7.68 -1.54
CA ARG A 180 10.67 -7.09 -1.00
C ARG A 180 11.39 -8.01 0.00
N GLY A 181 12.67 -8.21 -0.22
CA GLY A 181 13.58 -8.98 0.60
C GLY A 181 13.67 -10.45 0.22
N TRP A 182 12.58 -11.22 0.30
CA TRP A 182 12.69 -12.69 0.15
C TRP A 182 11.86 -13.29 -1.00
N SER A 183 10.85 -12.58 -1.50
CA SER A 183 9.79 -13.17 -2.33
C SER A 183 9.57 -12.50 -3.68
N TYR A 184 10.59 -11.81 -4.24
CA TYR A 184 10.46 -11.15 -5.55
C TYR A 184 10.05 -12.12 -6.67
N ASP A 185 10.71 -13.30 -6.74
CA ASP A 185 10.38 -14.32 -7.74
C ASP A 185 8.96 -14.86 -7.53
N THR A 186 8.56 -15.13 -6.29
CA THR A 186 7.19 -15.59 -5.98
C THR A 186 6.15 -14.55 -6.37
N ALA A 187 6.38 -13.28 -6.05
CA ALA A 187 5.49 -12.18 -6.43
C ALA A 187 5.34 -12.08 -7.96
N ALA A 188 6.46 -12.19 -8.69
CA ALA A 188 6.44 -12.16 -10.15
C ALA A 188 5.68 -13.36 -10.73
N VAL A 189 5.92 -14.58 -10.23
CA VAL A 189 5.21 -15.79 -10.68
C VAL A 189 3.71 -15.67 -10.42
N LEU A 190 3.30 -15.25 -9.22
CA LEU A 190 1.88 -15.04 -8.91
C LEU A 190 1.23 -14.03 -9.88
N THR A 191 1.90 -12.89 -10.10
CA THR A 191 1.40 -11.82 -10.98
C THR A 191 1.30 -12.27 -12.45
N LEU A 192 2.21 -13.13 -12.91
CA LEU A 192 2.21 -13.64 -14.28
C LEU A 192 1.26 -14.83 -14.48
N THR A 193 0.86 -15.50 -13.38
CA THR A 193 0.00 -16.70 -13.41
C THR A 193 -1.46 -16.36 -13.19
N TYR A 194 -1.75 -15.42 -12.26
CA TYR A 194 -3.11 -15.10 -11.84
C TYR A 194 -3.50 -13.70 -12.30
N ASP A 195 -4.63 -13.60 -13.01
CA ASP A 195 -5.11 -12.33 -13.57
C ASP A 195 -5.55 -11.32 -12.51
N ASN A 196 -5.86 -11.76 -11.32
CA ASN A 196 -6.24 -10.95 -10.17
C ASN A 196 -5.08 -10.49 -9.29
N VAL A 197 -3.81 -10.76 -9.68
CA VAL A 197 -2.63 -10.36 -8.88
C VAL A 197 -1.86 -9.23 -9.54
N TRP A 198 -1.51 -8.22 -8.75
CA TRP A 198 -0.81 -7.01 -9.13
C TRP A 198 0.37 -6.75 -8.18
N ILE A 199 1.35 -5.98 -8.60
CA ILE A 199 2.49 -5.54 -7.79
C ILE A 199 2.43 -4.04 -7.61
N ASP A 200 2.38 -3.56 -6.36
CA ASP A 200 2.65 -2.17 -6.04
C ASP A 200 4.13 -2.00 -5.72
N ILE A 201 4.80 -1.12 -6.46
CA ILE A 201 6.24 -0.87 -6.36
C ILE A 201 6.63 0.11 -5.24
N ALA A 202 5.69 0.48 -4.38
CA ALA A 202 5.92 1.35 -3.22
C ALA A 202 7.11 0.87 -2.38
N GLY A 203 7.98 1.79 -1.98
CA GLY A 203 9.15 1.48 -1.16
C GLY A 203 10.24 0.67 -1.86
N LEU A 204 10.14 0.47 -3.17
CA LEU A 204 11.19 -0.10 -4.01
C LEU A 204 11.87 1.01 -4.82
N PRO A 205 13.21 1.12 -4.79
CA PRO A 205 13.91 2.02 -5.70
C PRO A 205 13.66 1.60 -7.16
N PRO A 206 13.01 2.43 -8.01
CA PRO A 206 12.60 1.98 -9.34
C PRO A 206 13.78 1.51 -10.22
N HIS A 207 14.93 2.16 -10.14
CA HIS A 207 16.13 1.77 -10.88
C HIS A 207 16.64 0.36 -10.54
N ARG A 208 16.19 -0.23 -9.42
CA ARG A 208 16.55 -1.60 -9.00
C ARG A 208 15.54 -2.67 -9.43
N LEU A 209 14.39 -2.27 -9.99
CA LEU A 209 13.38 -3.24 -10.45
C LEU A 209 13.91 -4.27 -11.46
N PRO A 210 14.81 -3.90 -12.41
CA PRO A 210 15.43 -4.89 -13.30
C PRO A 210 16.24 -5.96 -12.55
N ASP A 211 16.91 -5.60 -11.46
CA ASP A 211 17.67 -6.54 -10.63
C ASP A 211 16.76 -7.44 -9.81
N TYR A 212 15.73 -6.85 -9.19
CA TYR A 212 14.79 -7.59 -8.33
C TYR A 212 13.99 -8.63 -9.11
N TYR A 213 13.70 -8.37 -10.38
CA TYR A 213 12.92 -9.25 -11.25
C TYR A 213 13.76 -9.79 -12.42
N ALA A 214 15.08 -9.95 -12.24
CA ALA A 214 16.03 -10.31 -13.30
C ALA A 214 15.71 -11.64 -14.02
N ARG A 215 14.94 -12.54 -13.39
CA ARG A 215 14.50 -13.81 -14.00
C ARG A 215 13.25 -13.69 -14.84
N HIS A 216 12.63 -12.51 -14.91
CA HIS A 216 11.36 -12.28 -15.58
C HIS A 216 11.47 -11.15 -16.61
N SER A 217 10.59 -11.14 -17.60
CA SER A 217 10.48 -10.01 -18.53
C SER A 217 9.89 -8.81 -17.79
N LEU A 218 10.73 -7.82 -17.47
CA LEU A 218 10.28 -6.62 -16.77
C LEU A 218 9.15 -5.90 -17.52
N PRO A 219 9.21 -5.66 -18.87
CA PRO A 219 8.10 -5.00 -19.57
C PRO A 219 6.78 -5.76 -19.50
N ARG A 220 6.83 -7.11 -19.51
CA ARG A 220 5.63 -7.94 -19.36
C ARG A 220 5.06 -7.83 -17.93
N LEU A 221 5.92 -7.92 -16.92
CA LEU A 221 5.52 -7.84 -15.51
C LEU A 221 5.02 -6.43 -15.16
N ALA A 222 5.68 -5.39 -15.70
CA ALA A 222 5.33 -4.00 -15.45
C ALA A 222 3.92 -3.61 -15.93
N ARG A 223 3.32 -4.34 -16.86
CA ARG A 223 1.89 -4.17 -17.21
C ARG A 223 0.94 -4.37 -16.04
N ARG A 224 1.41 -5.02 -14.97
CA ARG A 224 0.69 -5.27 -13.73
C ARG A 224 1.31 -4.54 -12.53
N PHE A 225 2.17 -3.53 -12.78
CA PHE A 225 2.70 -2.69 -11.71
C PHE A 225 1.76 -1.52 -11.42
N VAL A 226 1.68 -1.17 -10.15
CA VAL A 226 1.04 0.05 -9.65
C VAL A 226 2.11 0.90 -9.00
N PHE A 227 2.17 2.17 -9.32
CA PHE A 227 3.07 3.11 -8.66
C PHE A 227 2.58 3.43 -7.25
N GLY A 228 3.47 3.35 -6.28
CA GLY A 228 3.31 3.84 -4.92
C GLY A 228 4.62 4.44 -4.42
N SER A 229 4.55 5.41 -3.52
CA SER A 229 5.73 6.07 -2.95
C SER A 229 6.21 5.44 -1.64
N ASP A 230 5.31 4.85 -0.86
CA ASP A 230 5.57 4.48 0.55
C ASP A 230 5.95 5.71 1.41
N TRP A 231 5.40 6.89 1.03
CA TRP A 231 5.61 8.12 1.79
C TRP A 231 5.03 7.96 3.23
N PRO A 232 5.67 8.47 4.28
CA PRO A 232 6.85 9.36 4.30
C PRO A 232 8.20 8.62 4.36
N GLY A 233 8.22 7.30 4.19
CA GLY A 233 9.43 6.48 4.29
C GLY A 233 10.43 6.68 3.15
N VAL A 234 9.96 7.19 2.00
CA VAL A 234 10.78 7.43 0.82
C VAL A 234 10.79 8.93 0.53
N PRO A 235 11.96 9.57 0.44
CA PRO A 235 12.07 10.99 0.12
C PRO A 235 11.82 11.24 -1.37
N GLY A 236 11.06 12.32 -1.68
CA GLY A 236 10.90 12.82 -3.04
C GLY A 236 10.09 11.90 -3.96
N ILE A 237 8.77 12.06 -4.00
CA ILE A 237 7.90 11.25 -4.86
C ILE A 237 8.22 11.52 -6.34
N ALA A 238 8.42 12.78 -6.72
CA ALA A 238 8.78 13.18 -8.08
C ALA A 238 10.04 12.48 -8.60
N GLY A 239 11.05 12.28 -7.75
CA GLY A 239 12.26 11.54 -8.09
C GLY A 239 11.98 10.07 -8.43
N ASN A 240 11.07 9.42 -7.71
CA ASN A 240 10.65 8.05 -8.01
C ASN A 240 9.84 7.96 -9.31
N VAL A 241 8.98 8.95 -9.60
CA VAL A 241 8.26 9.05 -10.88
C VAL A 241 9.26 9.17 -12.05
N ALA A 242 10.26 10.05 -11.93
CA ALA A 242 11.32 10.18 -12.93
C ALA A 242 12.07 8.86 -13.12
N ALA A 243 12.45 8.18 -12.02
CA ALA A 243 13.15 6.91 -12.10
C ALA A 243 12.32 5.77 -12.73
N VAL A 244 10.98 5.80 -12.64
CA VAL A 244 10.11 4.87 -13.40
C VAL A 244 10.17 5.18 -14.89
N ARG A 245 10.15 6.45 -15.29
CA ARG A 245 10.28 6.86 -16.70
C ARG A 245 11.63 6.47 -17.29
N ASP A 246 12.68 6.48 -16.49
CA ASP A 246 14.05 6.09 -16.89
C ASP A 246 14.24 4.56 -17.03
N LEU A 247 13.23 3.72 -16.69
CA LEU A 247 13.32 2.26 -16.85
C LEU A 247 13.31 1.78 -18.30
N ALA A 248 13.21 2.67 -19.29
CA ALA A 248 13.11 2.31 -20.71
C ALA A 248 12.02 1.29 -21.03
N LEU A 249 10.91 1.32 -20.29
CA LEU A 249 9.70 0.58 -20.62
C LEU A 249 9.01 1.20 -21.84
N PRO A 250 8.20 0.44 -22.60
CA PRO A 250 7.32 1.04 -23.61
C PRO A 250 6.44 2.14 -23.00
N ASP A 251 6.16 3.21 -23.75
CA ASP A 251 5.41 4.37 -23.25
C ASP A 251 4.05 3.97 -22.67
N ASP A 252 3.31 3.08 -23.36
CA ASP A 252 2.03 2.56 -22.90
C ASP A 252 2.14 1.80 -21.56
N VAL A 253 3.26 1.12 -21.32
CA VAL A 253 3.51 0.43 -20.04
C VAL A 253 3.88 1.41 -18.95
N THR A 254 4.67 2.44 -19.27
CA THR A 254 5.02 3.51 -18.32
C THR A 254 3.77 4.23 -17.82
N ASP A 255 2.84 4.57 -18.72
CA ASP A 255 1.58 5.21 -18.39
C ASP A 255 0.69 4.30 -17.50
N LEU A 256 0.64 3.00 -17.80
CA LEU A 256 -0.05 2.02 -16.95
C LEU A 256 0.54 2.01 -15.54
N VAL A 257 1.86 1.94 -15.39
CA VAL A 257 2.53 1.90 -14.08
C VAL A 257 2.24 3.15 -13.27
N LEU A 258 2.37 4.33 -13.88
CA LEU A 258 2.29 5.61 -13.17
C LEU A 258 0.86 6.02 -12.80
N ALA A 259 -0.15 5.61 -13.59
CA ALA A 259 -1.53 6.02 -13.36
C ALA A 259 -2.57 4.98 -13.79
N GLY A 260 -2.49 4.45 -15.02
CA GLY A 260 -3.57 3.67 -15.63
C GLY A 260 -4.03 2.47 -14.79
N ASN A 261 -3.08 1.70 -14.24
CA ASN A 261 -3.41 0.54 -13.41
C ASN A 261 -4.08 0.93 -12.08
N ALA A 262 -3.66 2.04 -11.46
CA ALA A 262 -4.29 2.53 -10.24
C ALA A 262 -5.72 3.02 -10.51
N HIS A 263 -5.94 3.77 -11.59
CA HIS A 263 -7.28 4.19 -12.00
C HIS A 263 -8.21 3.00 -12.23
N HIS A 264 -7.71 1.97 -12.93
CA HIS A 264 -8.48 0.75 -13.18
C HIS A 264 -8.82 -0.01 -11.88
N LEU A 265 -7.83 -0.27 -11.06
CA LEU A 265 -7.97 -1.09 -9.85
C LEU A 265 -8.83 -0.43 -8.77
N TYR A 266 -8.63 0.85 -8.54
CA TYR A 266 -9.29 1.57 -7.44
C TYR A 266 -10.49 2.39 -7.88
N HIS A 267 -10.93 2.24 -9.15
CA HIS A 267 -12.06 2.96 -9.75
C HIS A 267 -11.96 4.47 -9.54
N LEU A 268 -10.76 5.02 -9.69
CA LEU A 268 -10.52 6.46 -9.52
C LEU A 268 -11.04 7.21 -10.76
N THR A 269 -11.95 8.13 -10.54
CA THR A 269 -12.55 8.97 -11.60
C THR A 269 -11.88 10.32 -11.69
#